data_dc64e1b28f9a75cc620bc16204b856f3
#
_entry.id   dc64e1b28f9a75cc620bc16204b856f3
#
_cell.length_a   1.000
_cell.length_b   1.000
_cell.length_c   1.000
_cell.angle_alpha   90.00
_cell.angle_beta   90.00
_cell.angle_gamma   90.00
#
_symmetry.space_group_name_H-M   'P 1'
#
loop_
_entity.id
_entity.type
_entity.pdbx_description
1 polymer ?
#
loop_
_entity_poly.entity_id
_entity_poly.type
_entity_poly.pdbx_seq_one_letter_code
_entity_poly.pdbx_strand_id
1 'polypeptide(L)'
;MLLPLPDDFHAHLRQGELMPGYVRDLASQFGRAIIMPNTVPAMTSAKAISEYKKQILEAAKDVRPDFEPLMTFKLNPNYTEQDLKDMMAVGVVAGKYYPAGVTTNSADGISDFEAVFPVVAMMEKLGLVLCVHGEEPGEFCLDREPAFIKRVETLAAKFPKLKIVFEHLSSAKSVEAVKRLPANVAATFTVHHLMMTLDDIVGDALRPHHFCKPLPKRPEDRA
;
A
#
# COMPACT_ATOMS: atom_id res chain seq x y z
N MET A 1 17.80 -23.02 15.04
CA MET A 1 17.62 -22.61 13.64
C MET A 1 17.49 -21.10 13.63
N LEU A 2 18.40 -20.39 12.98
CA LEU A 2 18.29 -18.94 12.81
C LEU A 2 17.32 -18.69 11.64
N LEU A 3 16.19 -18.07 11.91
CA LEU A 3 15.29 -17.60 10.87
C LEU A 3 15.81 -16.27 10.32
N PRO A 4 15.67 -16.02 9.01
CA PRO A 4 15.94 -14.69 8.48
C PRO A 4 14.95 -13.67 9.08
N LEU A 5 15.36 -12.41 9.17
CA LEU A 5 14.45 -11.35 9.57
C LEU A 5 13.28 -11.26 8.58
N PRO A 6 12.06 -11.09 9.08
CA PRO A 6 10.90 -10.90 8.20
C PRO A 6 10.95 -9.54 7.49
N ASP A 7 10.21 -9.45 6.40
CA ASP A 7 9.94 -8.20 5.70
C ASP A 7 8.51 -7.72 6.01
N ASP A 8 8.31 -6.41 6.17
CA ASP A 8 6.98 -5.82 6.22
C ASP A 8 6.60 -5.27 4.84
N PHE A 9 5.54 -5.80 4.23
CA PHE A 9 5.12 -5.41 2.89
C PHE A 9 4.22 -4.17 2.86
N HIS A 10 3.89 -3.55 4.01
CA HIS A 10 3.01 -2.38 4.05
C HIS A 10 3.12 -1.59 5.35
N ALA A 11 4.01 -0.61 5.43
CA ALA A 11 4.23 0.18 6.62
C ALA A 11 3.89 1.66 6.44
N HIS A 12 3.17 2.25 7.40
CA HIS A 12 2.88 3.68 7.48
C HIS A 12 3.68 4.32 8.62
N LEU A 13 4.76 4.99 8.30
CA LEU A 13 5.62 5.63 9.29
C LEU A 13 5.22 7.07 9.63
N ARG A 14 4.26 7.64 8.87
CA ARG A 14 3.80 9.01 9.04
C ARG A 14 4.95 10.03 8.91
N GLN A 15 4.80 11.19 9.55
CA GLN A 15 5.80 12.27 9.59
C GLN A 15 5.75 12.96 10.97
N GLY A 16 6.66 13.90 11.21
CA GLY A 16 6.69 14.70 12.43
C GLY A 16 7.27 13.95 13.62
N GLU A 17 6.94 14.40 14.82
CA GLU A 17 7.57 13.95 16.08
C GLU A 17 7.37 12.46 16.40
N LEU A 18 6.28 11.85 15.93
CA LEU A 18 5.99 10.43 16.18
C LEU A 18 6.74 9.48 15.26
N MET A 19 7.16 9.94 14.07
CA MET A 19 7.80 9.10 13.05
C MET A 19 9.01 8.31 13.59
N PRO A 20 9.95 8.90 14.35
CA PRO A 20 11.09 8.15 14.85
C PRO A 20 10.71 6.99 15.78
N GLY A 21 9.61 7.11 16.52
CA GLY A 21 9.06 6.00 17.33
C GLY A 21 8.60 4.85 16.47
N TYR A 22 7.76 5.13 15.48
CA TYR A 22 7.27 4.10 14.53
C TYR A 22 8.40 3.42 13.75
N VAL A 23 9.42 4.19 13.35
CA VAL A 23 10.60 3.63 12.66
C VAL A 23 11.35 2.67 13.57
N ARG A 24 11.61 3.03 14.83
CA ARG A 24 12.32 2.16 15.78
C ARG A 24 11.53 0.88 16.07
N ASP A 25 10.22 0.99 16.26
CA ASP A 25 9.35 -0.18 16.47
C ASP A 25 9.42 -1.12 15.27
N LEU A 26 9.30 -0.59 14.04
CA LEU A 26 9.37 -1.37 12.81
C LEU A 26 10.75 -2.02 12.63
N ALA A 27 11.83 -1.23 12.72
CA ALA A 27 13.19 -1.69 12.50
C ALA A 27 13.65 -2.70 13.55
N SER A 28 13.06 -2.70 14.77
CA SER A 28 13.36 -3.71 15.79
C SER A 28 12.92 -5.11 15.39
N GLN A 29 11.94 -5.24 14.51
CA GLN A 29 11.30 -6.52 14.16
C GLN A 29 11.57 -6.94 12.72
N PHE A 30 11.78 -6.00 11.79
CA PHE A 30 11.88 -6.26 10.36
C PHE A 30 13.25 -5.82 9.81
N GLY A 31 13.76 -6.59 8.84
CA GLY A 31 14.99 -6.23 8.11
C GLY A 31 14.70 -5.20 7.01
N ARG A 32 13.56 -5.36 6.32
CA ARG A 32 13.10 -4.47 5.26
C ARG A 32 11.62 -4.14 5.44
N ALA A 33 11.21 -2.97 4.93
CA ALA A 33 9.79 -2.64 4.88
C ALA A 33 9.43 -1.80 3.65
N ILE A 34 8.24 -2.04 3.08
CA ILE A 34 7.66 -1.19 2.03
C ILE A 34 6.97 0.00 2.69
N ILE A 35 7.50 1.20 2.44
CA ILE A 35 7.04 2.43 3.08
C ILE A 35 5.98 3.11 2.22
N MET A 36 4.78 3.25 2.78
CA MET A 36 3.63 3.85 2.08
C MET A 36 3.76 5.37 1.96
N PRO A 37 3.33 5.95 0.80
CA PRO A 37 3.64 7.34 0.43
C PRO A 37 2.56 8.35 0.82
N ASN A 38 1.48 7.95 1.51
CA ASN A 38 0.36 8.83 1.88
C ASN A 38 0.63 9.69 3.12
N THR A 39 1.76 10.34 3.13
CA THR A 39 2.20 11.35 4.09
C THR A 39 1.56 12.72 3.82
N VAL A 40 1.82 13.73 4.65
CA VAL A 40 1.37 15.11 4.43
C VAL A 40 2.57 16.05 4.58
N PRO A 41 3.12 16.58 3.47
CA PRO A 41 2.74 16.35 2.06
C PRO A 41 3.04 14.92 1.58
N ALA A 42 2.32 14.47 0.53
CA ALA A 42 2.50 13.14 -0.03
C ALA A 42 3.86 12.99 -0.74
N MET A 43 4.37 11.76 -0.81
CA MET A 43 5.61 11.41 -1.51
C MET A 43 5.36 11.36 -3.03
N THR A 44 5.61 12.46 -3.71
CA THR A 44 5.31 12.66 -5.14
C THR A 44 6.52 13.07 -5.98
N SER A 45 7.72 13.15 -5.40
CA SER A 45 8.94 13.48 -6.13
C SER A 45 10.17 12.76 -5.58
N ALA A 46 11.18 12.54 -6.41
CA ALA A 46 12.44 11.93 -6.01
C ALA A 46 13.10 12.68 -4.83
N LYS A 47 13.05 14.02 -4.83
CA LYS A 47 13.58 14.84 -3.74
C LYS A 47 12.88 14.55 -2.42
N ALA A 48 11.53 14.61 -2.39
CA ALA A 48 10.76 14.37 -1.17
C ALA A 48 10.98 12.95 -0.64
N ILE A 49 11.00 11.95 -1.53
CA ILE A 49 11.23 10.55 -1.18
C ILE A 49 12.65 10.34 -0.62
N SER A 50 13.67 10.92 -1.24
CA SER A 50 15.05 10.84 -0.76
C SER A 50 15.21 11.46 0.63
N GLU A 51 14.56 12.60 0.88
CA GLU A 51 14.59 13.27 2.16
C GLU A 51 13.89 12.44 3.25
N TYR A 52 12.74 11.89 2.95
CA TYR A 52 12.00 11.01 3.87
C TYR A 52 12.79 9.72 4.17
N LYS A 53 13.40 9.11 3.16
CA LYS A 53 14.28 7.94 3.34
C LYS A 53 15.44 8.23 4.29
N LYS A 54 16.08 9.41 4.18
CA LYS A 54 17.15 9.82 5.09
C LYS A 54 16.68 9.94 6.54
N GLN A 55 15.49 10.51 6.75
CA GLN A 55 14.90 10.63 8.10
C GLN A 55 14.60 9.24 8.70
N ILE A 56 14.09 8.29 7.89
CA ILE A 56 13.85 6.92 8.32
C ILE A 56 15.17 6.24 8.73
N LEU A 57 16.19 6.30 7.88
CA LEU A 57 17.49 5.70 8.16
C LEU A 57 18.17 6.29 9.40
N GLU A 58 18.06 7.61 9.59
CA GLU A 58 18.57 8.26 10.80
C GLU A 58 17.83 7.78 12.06
N ALA A 59 16.52 7.60 12.00
CA ALA A 59 15.73 7.10 13.13
C ALA A 59 15.97 5.62 13.44
N ALA A 60 16.35 4.83 12.43
CA ALA A 60 16.61 3.40 12.58
C ALA A 60 18.04 3.07 13.05
N LYS A 61 19.01 3.97 12.88
CA LYS A 61 20.45 3.70 12.96
C LYS A 61 20.91 3.03 14.26
N ASP A 62 20.32 3.40 15.39
CA ASP A 62 20.70 2.88 16.71
C ASP A 62 20.01 1.55 17.04
N VAL A 63 18.94 1.20 16.31
CA VAL A 63 18.18 -0.03 16.52
C VAL A 63 18.60 -1.09 15.50
N ARG A 64 18.69 -0.68 14.23
CA ARG A 64 19.07 -1.54 13.10
C ARG A 64 19.77 -0.73 12.01
N PRO A 65 21.12 -0.66 12.05
CA PRO A 65 21.90 0.10 11.06
C PRO A 65 21.73 -0.40 9.62
N ASP A 66 21.39 -1.68 9.44
CA ASP A 66 21.17 -2.35 8.16
C ASP A 66 19.69 -2.42 7.74
N PHE A 67 18.81 -1.66 8.40
CA PHE A 67 17.40 -1.56 8.01
C PHE A 67 17.25 -0.97 6.61
N GLU A 68 16.48 -1.65 5.76
CA GLU A 68 16.28 -1.25 4.37
C GLU A 68 14.84 -0.76 4.12
N PRO A 69 14.56 0.55 4.11
CA PRO A 69 13.28 1.09 3.70
C PRO A 69 13.14 1.05 2.17
N LEU A 70 12.20 0.25 1.68
CA LEU A 70 11.80 0.15 0.28
C LEU A 70 10.76 1.25 0.00
N MET A 71 11.20 2.30 -0.69
CA MET A 71 10.37 3.49 -0.87
C MET A 71 9.32 3.31 -1.95
N THR A 72 8.19 3.98 -1.76
CA THR A 72 7.12 4.06 -2.75
C THR A 72 6.75 5.51 -3.05
N PHE A 73 6.09 5.75 -4.19
CA PHE A 73 5.53 7.05 -4.53
C PHE A 73 3.99 6.99 -4.61
N LYS A 74 3.32 8.09 -4.33
CA LYS A 74 1.88 8.22 -4.55
C LYS A 74 1.63 8.38 -6.04
N LEU A 75 0.83 7.49 -6.63
CA LEU A 75 0.55 7.50 -8.07
C LEU A 75 -0.16 8.79 -8.48
N ASN A 76 0.28 9.37 -9.59
CA ASN A 76 -0.27 10.58 -10.19
C ASN A 76 -0.31 10.41 -11.70
N PRO A 77 -1.44 10.71 -12.38
CA PRO A 77 -1.57 10.53 -13.84
C PRO A 77 -0.65 11.42 -14.67
N ASN A 78 -0.08 12.46 -14.07
CA ASN A 78 0.75 13.45 -14.78
C ASN A 78 2.25 13.13 -14.77
N TYR A 79 2.68 12.01 -14.21
CA TYR A 79 4.10 11.63 -14.21
C TYR A 79 4.60 11.32 -15.62
N THR A 80 5.81 11.77 -15.88
CA THR A 80 6.60 11.40 -17.05
C THR A 80 7.47 10.18 -16.77
N GLU A 81 8.00 9.55 -17.82
CA GLU A 81 8.97 8.45 -17.66
C GLU A 81 10.23 8.92 -16.93
N GLN A 82 10.62 10.18 -17.09
CA GLN A 82 11.77 10.75 -16.40
C GLN A 82 11.51 10.88 -14.90
N ASP A 83 10.32 11.33 -14.48
CA ASP A 83 9.95 11.37 -13.05
C ASP A 83 10.07 10.00 -12.39
N LEU A 84 9.59 8.95 -13.07
CA LEU A 84 9.70 7.58 -12.56
C LEU A 84 11.15 7.12 -12.47
N LYS A 85 11.99 7.42 -13.46
CA LYS A 85 13.43 7.10 -13.43
C LYS A 85 14.17 7.83 -12.31
N ASP A 86 13.85 9.10 -12.08
CA ASP A 86 14.43 9.89 -11.00
C ASP A 86 14.05 9.32 -9.63
N MET A 87 12.78 8.88 -9.47
CA MET A 87 12.35 8.20 -8.25
C MET A 87 13.04 6.85 -8.05
N MET A 88 13.21 6.06 -9.12
CA MET A 88 13.96 4.80 -9.07
C MET A 88 15.42 5.01 -8.65
N ALA A 89 16.06 6.08 -9.12
CA ALA A 89 17.44 6.41 -8.78
C ALA A 89 17.64 6.68 -7.27
N VAL A 90 16.60 7.06 -6.53
CA VAL A 90 16.62 7.23 -5.08
C VAL A 90 16.11 6.01 -4.30
N GLY A 91 15.85 4.89 -4.99
CA GLY A 91 15.50 3.61 -4.39
C GLY A 91 14.00 3.34 -4.26
N VAL A 92 13.19 3.95 -5.12
CA VAL A 92 11.76 3.62 -5.23
C VAL A 92 11.60 2.28 -5.94
N VAL A 93 10.75 1.42 -5.38
CA VAL A 93 10.45 0.07 -5.90
C VAL A 93 9.01 -0.06 -6.41
N ALA A 94 8.11 0.79 -5.96
CA ALA A 94 6.68 0.67 -6.28
C ALA A 94 5.97 2.03 -6.31
N GLY A 95 4.88 2.10 -7.10
CA GLY A 95 3.89 3.16 -7.04
C GLY A 95 2.65 2.69 -6.30
N LYS A 96 2.06 3.55 -5.48
CA LYS A 96 0.85 3.26 -4.72
C LYS A 96 -0.36 3.97 -5.30
N TYR A 97 -1.34 3.20 -5.74
CA TYR A 97 -2.66 3.67 -6.17
C TYR A 97 -3.59 3.85 -4.98
N TYR A 98 -4.17 5.04 -4.86
CA TYR A 98 -5.24 5.35 -3.92
C TYR A 98 -6.45 5.90 -4.69
N PRO A 99 -7.64 5.27 -4.61
CA PRO A 99 -8.86 5.92 -5.05
C PRO A 99 -9.17 7.17 -4.22
N ALA A 100 -9.78 8.17 -4.83
CA ALA A 100 -10.09 9.42 -4.15
C ALA A 100 -11.07 9.21 -2.97
N GLY A 101 -10.72 9.73 -1.80
CA GLY A 101 -11.60 9.83 -0.64
C GLY A 101 -11.92 8.53 0.11
N VAL A 102 -11.31 7.39 -0.24
CA VAL A 102 -11.65 6.10 0.43
C VAL A 102 -10.80 5.76 1.64
N THR A 103 -9.62 6.35 1.78
CA THR A 103 -8.70 6.08 2.89
C THR A 103 -8.01 7.34 3.40
N THR A 104 -7.18 7.23 4.41
CA THR A 104 -6.44 8.35 5.02
C THR A 104 -5.55 9.06 4.00
N ASN A 105 -5.59 10.38 3.98
CA ASN A 105 -4.80 11.24 3.09
C ASN A 105 -4.98 10.91 1.60
N SER A 106 -6.20 10.54 1.19
CA SER A 106 -6.55 10.21 -0.20
C SER A 106 -7.58 11.17 -0.82
N ALA A 107 -7.83 12.32 -0.23
CA ALA A 107 -8.72 13.33 -0.82
C ALA A 107 -8.27 13.75 -2.23
N ASP A 108 -6.95 13.82 -2.45
CA ASP A 108 -6.28 14.05 -3.72
C ASP A 108 -5.88 12.73 -4.43
N GLY A 109 -6.59 11.64 -4.16
CA GLY A 109 -6.41 10.35 -4.81
C GLY A 109 -6.93 10.34 -6.26
N ILE A 110 -6.86 9.18 -6.89
CA ILE A 110 -7.26 9.00 -8.27
C ILE A 110 -8.79 8.95 -8.37
N SER A 111 -9.38 9.94 -9.03
CA SER A 111 -10.82 10.02 -9.31
C SER A 111 -11.19 9.34 -10.63
N ASP A 112 -10.31 9.41 -11.64
CA ASP A 112 -10.46 8.73 -12.92
C ASP A 112 -9.46 7.56 -13.01
N PHE A 113 -10.00 6.35 -12.98
CA PHE A 113 -9.22 5.12 -13.00
C PHE A 113 -8.38 4.96 -14.27
N GLU A 114 -8.92 5.37 -15.42
CA GLU A 114 -8.23 5.18 -16.71
C GLU A 114 -7.15 6.25 -16.93
N ALA A 115 -7.25 7.39 -16.28
CA ALA A 115 -6.26 8.46 -16.39
C ALA A 115 -4.85 8.02 -15.97
N VAL A 116 -4.72 6.99 -15.12
CA VAL A 116 -3.41 6.48 -14.70
C VAL A 116 -2.79 5.47 -15.68
N PHE A 117 -3.51 4.99 -16.68
CA PHE A 117 -3.01 3.94 -17.58
C PHE A 117 -1.71 4.31 -18.31
N PRO A 118 -1.49 5.56 -18.77
CA PRO A 118 -0.19 5.93 -19.34
C PRO A 118 0.97 5.74 -18.37
N VAL A 119 0.79 6.15 -17.11
CA VAL A 119 1.83 6.00 -16.07
C VAL A 119 2.02 4.53 -15.70
N VAL A 120 0.94 3.77 -15.59
CA VAL A 120 0.98 2.33 -15.32
C VAL A 120 1.72 1.57 -16.42
N ALA A 121 1.54 1.95 -17.70
CA ALA A 121 2.30 1.39 -18.82
C ALA A 121 3.81 1.69 -18.72
N MET A 122 4.17 2.89 -18.26
CA MET A 122 5.58 3.24 -18.00
C MET A 122 6.13 2.43 -16.81
N MET A 123 5.34 2.22 -15.75
CA MET A 123 5.73 1.38 -14.62
C MET A 123 5.98 -0.07 -15.06
N GLU A 124 5.11 -0.63 -15.90
CA GLU A 124 5.31 -1.97 -16.48
C GLU A 124 6.62 -2.07 -17.25
N LYS A 125 6.90 -1.09 -18.14
CA LYS A 125 8.14 -0.99 -18.92
C LYS A 125 9.38 -0.91 -18.04
N LEU A 126 9.31 -0.16 -16.96
CA LEU A 126 10.43 0.06 -16.02
C LEU A 126 10.57 -1.03 -14.96
N GLY A 127 9.65 -1.98 -14.88
CA GLY A 127 9.67 -3.07 -13.89
C GLY A 127 9.27 -2.66 -12.49
N LEU A 128 8.63 -1.48 -12.31
CA LEU A 128 8.08 -1.04 -11.05
C LEU A 128 6.84 -1.84 -10.66
N VAL A 129 6.64 -2.03 -9.36
CA VAL A 129 5.45 -2.70 -8.81
C VAL A 129 4.32 -1.69 -8.65
N LEU A 130 3.08 -2.09 -8.94
CA LEU A 130 1.88 -1.32 -8.60
C LEU A 130 1.21 -1.90 -7.36
N CYS A 131 1.27 -1.16 -6.25
CA CYS A 131 0.52 -1.46 -5.03
C CYS A 131 -0.84 -0.77 -5.07
N VAL A 132 -1.93 -1.50 -4.85
CA VAL A 132 -3.29 -0.99 -5.03
C VAL A 132 -4.06 -1.02 -3.71
N HIS A 133 -4.54 0.14 -3.27
CA HIS A 133 -5.62 0.22 -2.29
C HIS A 133 -6.94 0.00 -3.05
N GLY A 134 -7.54 -1.16 -2.89
CA GLY A 134 -8.68 -1.56 -3.70
C GLY A 134 -10.03 -1.39 -3.02
N GLU A 135 -10.47 -0.15 -2.86
CA GLU A 135 -11.83 0.19 -2.42
C GLU A 135 -12.50 1.06 -3.49
N GLU A 136 -13.69 0.64 -3.97
CA GLU A 136 -14.47 1.39 -4.97
C GLU A 136 -15.14 2.60 -4.32
N PRO A 137 -14.86 3.85 -4.78
CA PRO A 137 -15.53 5.04 -4.29
C PRO A 137 -17.05 4.99 -4.56
N GLY A 138 -17.84 5.52 -3.62
CA GLY A 138 -19.29 5.58 -3.74
C GLY A 138 -20.03 4.32 -3.28
N GLU A 139 -19.37 3.19 -3.20
CA GLU A 139 -19.97 1.96 -2.70
C GLU A 139 -20.09 1.93 -1.17
N PHE A 140 -21.01 1.11 -0.67
CA PHE A 140 -21.16 0.87 0.77
C PHE A 140 -19.85 0.30 1.34
N CYS A 141 -19.45 0.75 2.51
CA CYS A 141 -18.09 0.51 3.05
C CYS A 141 -17.67 -0.97 3.13
N LEU A 142 -18.60 -1.90 3.33
CA LEU A 142 -18.32 -3.34 3.35
C LEU A 142 -18.21 -3.95 1.94
N ASP A 143 -18.75 -3.30 0.93
CA ASP A 143 -18.80 -3.82 -0.44
C ASP A 143 -17.75 -3.16 -1.35
N ARG A 144 -17.04 -2.12 -0.88
CA ARG A 144 -16.04 -1.38 -1.67
C ARG A 144 -14.94 -2.24 -2.24
N GLU A 145 -14.38 -3.15 -1.45
CA GLU A 145 -13.29 -4.02 -1.92
C GLU A 145 -13.77 -5.07 -2.92
N PRO A 146 -14.88 -5.81 -2.68
CA PRO A 146 -15.45 -6.69 -3.71
C PRO A 146 -15.80 -5.98 -5.02
N ALA A 147 -16.32 -4.76 -4.96
CA ALA A 147 -16.64 -3.96 -6.14
C ALA A 147 -15.40 -3.56 -6.95
N PHE A 148 -14.26 -3.40 -6.29
CA PHE A 148 -12.99 -3.03 -6.92
C PHE A 148 -12.31 -4.17 -7.70
N ILE A 149 -12.70 -5.43 -7.47
CA ILE A 149 -12.11 -6.61 -8.13
C ILE A 149 -12.02 -6.43 -9.64
N LYS A 150 -13.08 -5.93 -10.27
CA LYS A 150 -13.14 -5.70 -11.72
C LYS A 150 -12.03 -4.75 -12.22
N ARG A 151 -11.63 -3.77 -11.41
CA ARG A 151 -10.52 -2.86 -11.77
C ARG A 151 -9.18 -3.59 -11.71
N VAL A 152 -8.97 -4.48 -10.74
CA VAL A 152 -7.75 -5.30 -10.66
C VAL A 152 -7.67 -6.26 -11.85
N GLU A 153 -8.79 -6.88 -12.22
CA GLU A 153 -8.88 -7.72 -13.43
C GLU A 153 -8.54 -6.93 -14.69
N THR A 154 -9.04 -5.70 -14.81
CA THR A 154 -8.74 -4.80 -15.93
C THR A 154 -7.26 -4.46 -16.00
N LEU A 155 -6.63 -4.13 -14.86
CA LEU A 155 -5.18 -3.85 -14.79
C LEU A 155 -4.37 -5.07 -15.20
N ALA A 156 -4.69 -6.25 -14.67
CA ALA A 156 -3.97 -7.49 -14.97
C ALA A 156 -4.06 -7.88 -16.45
N ALA A 157 -5.24 -7.71 -17.05
CA ALA A 157 -5.45 -7.99 -18.47
C ALA A 157 -4.76 -6.99 -19.41
N LYS A 158 -4.82 -5.69 -19.05
CA LYS A 158 -4.27 -4.60 -19.87
C LYS A 158 -2.74 -4.50 -19.77
N PHE A 159 -2.17 -4.86 -18.61
CA PHE A 159 -0.74 -4.77 -18.31
C PHE A 159 -0.19 -6.13 -17.83
N PRO A 160 -0.02 -7.10 -18.74
CA PRO A 160 0.27 -8.49 -18.35
C PRO A 160 1.68 -8.71 -17.78
N LYS A 161 2.59 -7.76 -17.95
CA LYS A 161 3.94 -7.82 -17.39
C LYS A 161 4.09 -6.99 -16.11
N LEU A 162 3.10 -6.17 -15.77
CA LEU A 162 3.10 -5.37 -14.56
C LEU A 162 2.94 -6.27 -13.35
N LYS A 163 3.81 -6.12 -12.36
CA LYS A 163 3.63 -6.74 -11.04
C LYS A 163 2.62 -5.92 -10.24
N ILE A 164 1.51 -6.52 -9.87
CA ILE A 164 0.41 -5.86 -9.15
C ILE A 164 0.29 -6.50 -7.77
N VAL A 165 0.17 -5.68 -6.74
CA VAL A 165 -0.14 -6.12 -5.37
C VAL A 165 -1.48 -5.53 -4.96
N PHE A 166 -2.48 -6.38 -4.82
CA PHE A 166 -3.77 -6.03 -4.22
C PHE A 166 -3.61 -6.09 -2.70
N GLU A 167 -3.45 -4.93 -2.07
CA GLU A 167 -2.98 -4.85 -0.70
C GLU A 167 -4.08 -5.00 0.35
N HIS A 168 -3.68 -5.52 1.54
CA HIS A 168 -4.47 -5.61 2.76
C HIS A 168 -5.90 -6.12 2.51
N LEU A 169 -6.04 -7.26 1.83
CA LEU A 169 -7.34 -7.84 1.54
C LEU A 169 -8.13 -8.07 2.83
N SER A 170 -9.40 -7.74 2.76
CA SER A 170 -10.35 -7.81 3.87
C SER A 170 -11.64 -8.56 3.51
N SER A 171 -11.73 -9.11 2.29
CA SER A 171 -12.89 -9.83 1.79
C SER A 171 -12.52 -11.19 1.20
N ALA A 172 -13.24 -12.23 1.58
CA ALA A 172 -13.10 -13.57 1.01
C ALA A 172 -13.30 -13.57 -0.51
N LYS A 173 -14.20 -12.73 -1.05
CA LYS A 173 -14.41 -12.58 -2.49
C LYS A 173 -13.16 -12.09 -3.21
N SER A 174 -12.41 -11.14 -2.60
CA SER A 174 -11.17 -10.63 -3.17
C SER A 174 -10.06 -11.68 -3.15
N VAL A 175 -9.97 -12.48 -2.11
CA VAL A 175 -9.03 -13.62 -2.02
C VAL A 175 -9.31 -14.62 -3.15
N GLU A 176 -10.55 -15.02 -3.33
CA GLU A 176 -10.95 -15.94 -4.38
C GLU A 176 -10.73 -15.35 -5.79
N ALA A 177 -10.88 -14.03 -5.96
CA ALA A 177 -10.55 -13.37 -7.20
C ALA A 177 -9.03 -13.45 -7.49
N VAL A 178 -8.17 -13.11 -6.53
CA VAL A 178 -6.71 -13.15 -6.71
C VAL A 178 -6.21 -14.56 -7.04
N LYS A 179 -6.78 -15.61 -6.45
CA LYS A 179 -6.44 -17.00 -6.78
C LYS A 179 -6.67 -17.36 -8.25
N ARG A 180 -7.58 -16.67 -8.94
CA ARG A 180 -7.90 -16.88 -10.36
C ARG A 180 -7.15 -15.94 -11.31
N LEU A 181 -6.53 -14.87 -10.76
CA LEU A 181 -5.77 -13.90 -11.55
C LEU A 181 -4.42 -14.46 -12.01
N PRO A 182 -3.82 -13.89 -13.06
CA PRO A 182 -2.49 -14.27 -13.53
C PRO A 182 -1.41 -14.11 -12.44
N ALA A 183 -0.30 -14.85 -12.59
CA ALA A 183 0.79 -14.89 -11.61
C ALA A 183 1.52 -13.55 -11.38
N ASN A 184 1.25 -12.54 -12.19
CA ASN A 184 1.75 -11.18 -11.97
C ASN A 184 0.92 -10.38 -10.96
N VAL A 185 -0.17 -10.96 -10.42
CA VAL A 185 -0.98 -10.37 -9.35
C VAL A 185 -0.76 -11.15 -8.06
N ALA A 186 -0.37 -10.43 -7.03
CA ALA A 186 -0.24 -10.93 -5.67
C ALA A 186 -1.17 -10.15 -4.72
N ALA A 187 -1.32 -10.62 -3.50
CA ALA A 187 -2.04 -9.91 -2.45
C ALA A 187 -1.27 -9.88 -1.14
N THR A 188 -1.59 -8.91 -0.30
CA THR A 188 -1.12 -8.86 1.09
C THR A 188 -2.30 -8.92 2.05
N PHE A 189 -2.04 -9.40 3.26
CA PHE A 189 -2.96 -9.39 4.38
C PHE A 189 -2.31 -8.66 5.54
N THR A 190 -3.12 -8.02 6.35
CA THR A 190 -2.68 -7.49 7.64
C THR A 190 -3.24 -8.34 8.77
N VAL A 191 -2.53 -8.36 9.90
CA VAL A 191 -2.92 -9.18 11.06
C VAL A 191 -4.36 -8.88 11.50
N HIS A 192 -4.74 -7.61 11.52
CA HIS A 192 -6.09 -7.21 11.94
C HIS A 192 -7.19 -7.70 10.99
N HIS A 193 -6.96 -7.76 9.66
CA HIS A 193 -7.95 -8.34 8.73
C HIS A 193 -8.08 -9.87 8.86
N LEU A 194 -7.03 -10.55 9.34
CA LEU A 194 -7.07 -11.99 9.61
C LEU A 194 -7.69 -12.31 10.97
N MET A 195 -7.70 -11.37 11.92
CA MET A 195 -8.12 -11.63 13.31
C MET A 195 -9.43 -10.96 13.70
N MET A 196 -9.77 -9.82 13.07
CA MET A 196 -10.90 -8.97 13.46
C MET A 196 -12.04 -9.01 12.44
N THR A 197 -13.21 -8.71 12.94
CA THR A 197 -14.43 -8.43 12.16
C THR A 197 -14.91 -7.00 12.44
N LEU A 198 -15.97 -6.57 11.79
CA LEU A 198 -16.58 -5.25 12.05
C LEU A 198 -17.08 -5.14 13.51
N ASP A 199 -17.49 -6.24 14.11
CA ASP A 199 -17.94 -6.26 15.52
C ASP A 199 -16.83 -5.88 16.50
N ASP A 200 -15.57 -6.14 16.16
CA ASP A 200 -14.42 -5.70 16.96
C ASP A 200 -14.21 -4.19 16.91
N ILE A 201 -14.87 -3.49 16.00
CA ILE A 201 -14.82 -2.02 15.86
C ILE A 201 -16.06 -1.37 16.48
N VAL A 202 -17.27 -1.88 16.14
CA VAL A 202 -18.57 -1.20 16.41
C VAL A 202 -19.61 -2.13 17.06
N GLY A 203 -19.23 -3.30 17.57
CA GLY A 203 -20.15 -4.26 18.19
C GLY A 203 -20.82 -3.73 19.47
N ASP A 204 -20.38 -4.21 20.63
CA ASP A 204 -20.93 -3.76 21.91
C ASP A 204 -20.59 -2.32 22.25
N ALA A 205 -19.45 -1.81 21.75
CA ALA A 205 -18.98 -0.44 21.94
C ALA A 205 -18.08 -0.02 20.78
N LEU A 206 -18.00 1.28 20.52
CA LEU A 206 -17.06 1.82 19.54
C LEU A 206 -15.62 1.71 20.05
N ARG A 207 -14.77 1.03 19.27
CA ARG A 207 -13.33 0.87 19.53
C ARG A 207 -12.51 1.58 18.42
N PRO A 208 -12.30 2.89 18.52
CA PRO A 208 -11.68 3.68 17.45
C PRO A 208 -10.24 3.25 17.12
N HIS A 209 -9.53 2.65 18.06
CA HIS A 209 -8.17 2.13 17.82
C HIS A 209 -8.10 0.90 16.90
N HIS A 210 -9.23 0.20 16.71
CA HIS A 210 -9.35 -0.91 15.77
C HIS A 210 -9.73 -0.44 14.35
N PHE A 211 -10.06 0.85 14.20
CA PHE A 211 -10.47 1.39 12.90
C PHE A 211 -9.28 1.44 11.92
N CYS A 212 -9.46 0.80 10.78
CA CYS A 212 -8.52 0.81 9.66
C CYS A 212 -9.24 0.87 8.31
N LYS A 213 -8.51 1.06 7.24
CA LYS A 213 -9.01 1.00 5.87
C LYS A 213 -8.18 0.06 5.02
N PRO A 214 -8.82 -0.92 4.35
CA PRO A 214 -10.26 -1.29 4.38
C PRO A 214 -10.72 -1.67 5.80
N LEU A 215 -12.04 -1.58 6.03
CA LEU A 215 -12.60 -2.08 7.30
C LEU A 215 -12.48 -3.61 7.36
N PRO A 216 -12.16 -4.21 8.52
CA PRO A 216 -12.51 -5.59 8.80
C PRO A 216 -14.00 -5.81 8.52
N LYS A 217 -14.34 -6.94 7.93
CA LYS A 217 -15.69 -7.17 7.40
C LYS A 217 -16.48 -8.18 8.25
N ARG A 218 -17.18 -9.09 7.61
CA ARG A 218 -18.02 -10.10 8.26
C ARG A 218 -17.18 -11.27 8.75
N PRO A 219 -17.70 -12.11 9.68
CA PRO A 219 -17.00 -13.31 10.14
C PRO A 219 -16.55 -14.26 9.01
N GLU A 220 -17.37 -14.40 7.96
CA GLU A 220 -17.06 -15.22 6.79
C GLU A 220 -15.94 -14.65 5.90
N ASP A 221 -15.62 -13.36 6.04
CA ASP A 221 -14.50 -12.73 5.33
C ASP A 221 -13.15 -12.96 6.03
N ARG A 222 -13.19 -13.27 7.34
CA ARG A 222 -12.01 -13.53 8.17
C ARG A 222 -11.47 -14.96 8.03
N ALA A 223 -12.29 -15.90 7.64
CA ALA A 223 -11.98 -17.33 7.65
C ALA A 223 -10.93 -17.76 6.60
#